data_5535d7d37714f8306bd435886dff970f
#
_entry.id   5535d7d37714f8306bd435886dff970f
#
_cell.length_a   1.000
_cell.length_b   1.000
_cell.length_c   1.000
_cell.angle_alpha   90.00
_cell.angle_beta   90.00
_cell.angle_gamma   90.00
#
_symmetry.space_group_name_H-M   'P 1'
#
loop_
_entity.id
_entity.type
_entity.pdbx_description
1 polymer ?
#
loop_
_entity_poly.entity_id
_entity_poly.type
_entity_poly.pdbx_seq_one_letter_code
_entity_poly.pdbx_strand_id
1 'polypeptide(L)'
;MNLMDQTFQQLKQQNRTALIPFLTVGDPDVDTTIDIIKELEQAGADILELGVPYSDPLADGPVIQRASERALKSQITIRTVMETAAKARKAGVKLPFVLFTYYNPVLQTGLDVFFDELVKHDISGMIIPDLPIEEAEEMRERANRAGVHLVPLVAPTSNARIERIVTGASGFIYCVSSLGVTGERASFFDGVESFIETVKSLTDLPVAVGFGISSHEQVAHFSRICDGVVVGSAIVRQVEDAIPLLENPDTRAAGLLQIRNFVAQLKG
;
A
#
# COMPACT_ATOMS: atom_id res chain seq x y z
N MET A 1 -16.04 -1.97 12.03
CA MET A 1 -15.89 -2.00 10.54
C MET A 1 -15.45 -0.61 10.12
N ASN A 2 -14.24 -0.49 9.62
CA ASN A 2 -13.72 0.78 9.12
C ASN A 2 -13.91 0.91 7.58
N LEU A 3 -13.39 1.98 6.97
CA LEU A 3 -13.61 2.26 5.55
C LEU A 3 -13.00 1.18 4.63
N MET A 4 -11.86 0.59 5.01
CA MET A 4 -11.23 -0.49 4.24
C MET A 4 -12.09 -1.77 4.23
N ASP A 5 -12.69 -2.14 5.37
CA ASP A 5 -13.60 -3.28 5.45
C ASP A 5 -14.83 -3.08 4.54
N GLN A 6 -15.41 -1.87 4.59
CA GLN A 6 -16.55 -1.50 3.75
C GLN A 6 -16.20 -1.60 2.26
N THR A 7 -15.01 -1.14 1.89
CA THR A 7 -14.54 -1.20 0.49
C THR A 7 -14.41 -2.64 0.01
N PHE A 8 -13.73 -3.52 0.77
CA PHE A 8 -13.63 -4.94 0.39
C PHE A 8 -14.99 -5.62 0.33
N GLN A 9 -15.90 -5.31 1.27
CA GLN A 9 -17.24 -5.86 1.27
C GLN A 9 -18.04 -5.44 0.03
N GLN A 10 -17.96 -4.16 -0.36
CA GLN A 10 -18.62 -3.66 -1.58
C GLN A 10 -18.05 -4.29 -2.84
N LEU A 11 -16.73 -4.39 -2.95
CA LEU A 11 -16.06 -5.02 -4.09
C LEU A 11 -16.46 -6.50 -4.21
N LYS A 12 -16.50 -7.23 -3.10
CA LYS A 12 -16.96 -8.63 -3.07
C LYS A 12 -18.39 -8.78 -3.57
N GLN A 13 -19.31 -7.89 -3.17
CA GLN A 13 -20.70 -7.88 -3.66
C GLN A 13 -20.81 -7.61 -5.16
N GLN A 14 -19.86 -6.85 -5.72
CA GLN A 14 -19.78 -6.52 -7.14
C GLN A 14 -18.95 -7.53 -7.96
N ASN A 15 -18.41 -8.58 -7.34
CA ASN A 15 -17.44 -9.52 -7.94
C ASN A 15 -16.24 -8.79 -8.56
N ARG A 16 -15.70 -7.79 -7.87
CA ARG A 16 -14.57 -6.98 -8.30
C ARG A 16 -13.40 -7.17 -7.34
N THR A 17 -12.20 -7.14 -7.90
CA THR A 17 -10.93 -7.16 -7.16
C THR A 17 -10.46 -5.73 -6.89
N ALA A 18 -9.96 -5.48 -5.69
CA ALA A 18 -9.40 -4.18 -5.32
C ALA A 18 -8.09 -3.89 -6.11
N LEU A 19 -7.98 -2.71 -6.71
CA LEU A 19 -6.69 -2.17 -7.13
C LEU A 19 -6.14 -1.30 -6.00
N ILE A 20 -4.95 -1.64 -5.52
CA ILE A 20 -4.29 -1.03 -4.36
C ILE A 20 -2.96 -0.41 -4.80
N PRO A 21 -2.94 0.85 -5.27
CA PRO A 21 -1.71 1.58 -5.53
C PRO A 21 -0.90 1.83 -4.26
N PHE A 22 0.43 1.89 -4.41
CA PHE A 22 1.36 2.40 -3.40
C PHE A 22 2.01 3.69 -3.92
N LEU A 23 2.16 4.68 -3.03
CA LEU A 23 2.90 5.91 -3.28
C LEU A 23 3.91 6.16 -2.15
N THR A 24 5.09 6.68 -2.48
CA THR A 24 5.97 7.33 -1.50
C THR A 24 5.48 8.75 -1.29
N VAL A 25 4.98 9.07 -0.09
CA VAL A 25 4.44 10.40 0.22
C VAL A 25 5.54 11.43 0.29
N GLY A 26 5.31 12.58 -0.35
CA GLY A 26 6.28 13.68 -0.44
C GLY A 26 7.24 13.57 -1.64
N ASP A 27 7.01 12.63 -2.54
CA ASP A 27 7.75 12.50 -3.78
C ASP A 27 6.90 12.99 -4.98
N PRO A 28 7.24 14.10 -5.64
CA PRO A 28 8.36 15.04 -5.34
C PRO A 28 8.08 15.99 -4.16
N ASP A 29 6.83 16.24 -3.80
CA ASP A 29 6.38 17.10 -2.70
C ASP A 29 4.97 16.69 -2.20
N VAL A 30 4.53 17.27 -1.06
CA VAL A 30 3.25 16.94 -0.43
C VAL A 30 2.05 17.35 -1.27
N ASP A 31 2.07 18.56 -1.85
CA ASP A 31 0.93 19.08 -2.62
C ASP A 31 0.76 18.28 -3.92
N THR A 32 1.88 17.93 -4.58
CA THR A 32 1.89 17.05 -5.74
C THR A 32 1.39 15.64 -5.37
N THR A 33 1.78 15.10 -4.21
CA THR A 33 1.26 13.82 -3.71
C THR A 33 -0.26 13.85 -3.58
N ILE A 34 -0.85 14.93 -3.04
CA ILE A 34 -2.31 15.06 -2.91
C ILE A 34 -3.00 15.08 -4.28
N ASP A 35 -2.44 15.79 -5.26
CA ASP A 35 -2.99 15.80 -6.61
C ASP A 35 -2.88 14.41 -7.27
N ILE A 36 -1.75 13.70 -7.10
CA ILE A 36 -1.60 12.32 -7.58
C ILE A 36 -2.65 11.41 -6.92
N ILE A 37 -2.88 11.50 -5.61
CA ILE A 37 -3.91 10.71 -4.91
C ILE A 37 -5.29 10.88 -5.55
N LYS A 38 -5.67 12.12 -5.92
CA LYS A 38 -6.93 12.39 -6.63
C LYS A 38 -6.98 11.70 -7.99
N GLU A 39 -5.88 11.75 -8.74
CA GLU A 39 -5.79 11.09 -10.05
C GLU A 39 -5.88 9.57 -9.93
N LEU A 40 -5.27 8.96 -8.89
CA LEU A 40 -5.38 7.52 -8.63
C LEU A 40 -6.84 7.13 -8.30
N GLU A 41 -7.54 7.90 -7.49
CA GLU A 41 -8.95 7.69 -7.21
C GLU A 41 -9.80 7.76 -8.49
N GLN A 42 -9.59 8.79 -9.33
CA GLN A 42 -10.28 8.93 -10.61
C GLN A 42 -9.94 7.82 -11.59
N ALA A 43 -8.74 7.27 -11.54
CA ALA A 43 -8.32 6.11 -12.33
C ALA A 43 -8.96 4.79 -11.85
N GLY A 44 -9.67 4.82 -10.72
CA GLY A 44 -10.38 3.67 -10.18
C GLY A 44 -9.59 2.85 -9.16
N ALA A 45 -8.59 3.42 -8.48
CA ALA A 45 -8.04 2.83 -7.27
C ALA A 45 -9.14 2.61 -6.23
N ASP A 46 -9.04 1.54 -5.47
CA ASP A 46 -10.04 1.18 -4.47
C ASP A 46 -9.53 1.38 -3.03
N ILE A 47 -8.23 1.19 -2.81
CA ILE A 47 -7.51 1.41 -1.54
C ILE A 47 -6.17 2.05 -1.89
N LEU A 48 -5.57 2.84 -1.01
CA LEU A 48 -4.27 3.45 -1.27
C LEU A 48 -3.28 3.19 -0.13
N GLU A 49 -2.11 2.66 -0.47
CA GLU A 49 -0.97 2.56 0.45
C GLU A 49 -0.14 3.84 0.43
N LEU A 50 0.03 4.45 1.60
CA LEU A 50 0.83 5.65 1.82
C LEU A 50 2.18 5.25 2.42
N GLY A 51 3.22 5.23 1.59
CA GLY A 51 4.57 4.90 1.99
C GLY A 51 5.24 6.05 2.75
N VAL A 52 5.72 5.73 3.95
CA VAL A 52 6.57 6.62 4.74
C VAL A 52 8.00 6.50 4.22
N PRO A 53 8.60 7.59 3.71
CA PRO A 53 9.99 7.53 3.26
C PRO A 53 10.93 7.17 4.40
N TYR A 54 11.85 6.24 4.14
CA TYR A 54 12.77 5.73 5.14
C TYR A 54 14.19 5.59 4.58
N SER A 55 15.20 5.90 5.39
CA SER A 55 16.62 5.92 4.97
C SER A 55 17.24 4.53 4.85
N ASP A 56 16.73 3.55 5.64
CA ASP A 56 17.34 2.23 5.78
C ASP A 56 16.36 1.09 5.48
N PRO A 57 15.72 1.08 4.29
CA PRO A 57 14.65 0.15 3.96
C PRO A 57 15.18 -1.28 3.75
N LEU A 58 14.48 -2.27 4.34
CA LEU A 58 14.80 -3.70 4.19
C LEU A 58 14.01 -4.36 3.04
N ALA A 59 12.82 -3.84 2.74
CA ALA A 59 11.90 -4.45 1.77
C ALA A 59 11.84 -3.69 0.44
N ASP A 60 12.30 -2.43 0.38
CA ASP A 60 12.14 -1.57 -0.78
C ASP A 60 13.23 -1.79 -1.83
N GLY A 61 12.80 -1.90 -3.08
CA GLY A 61 13.69 -1.94 -4.22
C GLY A 61 14.14 -0.55 -4.68
N PRO A 62 15.03 -0.49 -5.70
CA PRO A 62 15.71 0.75 -6.09
C PRO A 62 14.78 1.91 -6.46
N VAL A 63 13.62 1.63 -7.04
CA VAL A 63 12.65 2.67 -7.45
C VAL A 63 12.06 3.36 -6.21
N ILE A 64 11.59 2.58 -5.24
CA ILE A 64 11.02 3.11 -4.00
C ILE A 64 12.11 3.79 -3.15
N GLN A 65 13.33 3.24 -3.13
CA GLN A 65 14.46 3.87 -2.44
C GLN A 65 14.74 5.27 -2.99
N ARG A 66 14.81 5.46 -4.32
CA ARG A 66 15.03 6.79 -4.91
C ARG A 66 13.89 7.76 -4.59
N ALA A 67 12.64 7.30 -4.59
CA ALA A 67 11.50 8.10 -4.19
C ALA A 67 11.61 8.54 -2.71
N SER A 68 11.99 7.61 -1.82
CA SER A 68 12.25 7.90 -0.41
C SER A 68 13.40 8.90 -0.24
N GLU A 69 14.50 8.76 -0.99
CA GLU A 69 15.61 9.72 -0.97
C GLU A 69 15.17 11.13 -1.38
N ARG A 70 14.30 11.28 -2.40
CA ARG A 70 13.75 12.58 -2.81
C ARG A 70 12.87 13.18 -1.71
N ALA A 71 11.94 12.40 -1.17
CA ALA A 71 11.04 12.83 -0.12
C ALA A 71 11.78 13.23 1.18
N LEU A 72 12.80 12.47 1.57
CA LEU A 72 13.61 12.76 2.77
C LEU A 72 14.38 14.08 2.67
N LYS A 73 14.76 14.55 1.47
CA LYS A 73 15.35 15.89 1.29
C LYS A 73 14.41 17.01 1.75
N SER A 74 13.10 16.79 1.66
CA SER A 74 12.06 17.69 2.14
C SER A 74 11.62 17.40 3.58
N GLN A 75 12.39 16.59 4.32
CA GLN A 75 12.15 16.25 5.73
C GLN A 75 10.77 15.63 5.99
N ILE A 76 10.27 14.85 5.05
CA ILE A 76 9.01 14.13 5.21
C ILE A 76 9.14 13.10 6.34
N THR A 77 8.23 13.17 7.30
CA THR A 77 8.17 12.27 8.47
C THR A 77 6.89 11.44 8.42
N ILE A 78 6.81 10.41 9.26
CA ILE A 78 5.59 9.61 9.43
C ILE A 78 4.38 10.49 9.79
N ARG A 79 4.55 11.54 10.60
CA ARG A 79 3.51 12.51 10.91
C ARG A 79 3.07 13.29 9.67
N THR A 80 4.02 13.77 8.86
CA THR A 80 3.73 14.46 7.59
C THR A 80 2.90 13.58 6.66
N VAL A 81 3.21 12.27 6.60
CA VAL A 81 2.45 11.31 5.79
C VAL A 81 0.99 11.21 6.27
N MET A 82 0.76 11.07 7.57
CA MET A 82 -0.59 11.02 8.13
C MET A 82 -1.35 12.34 7.92
N GLU A 83 -0.69 13.48 8.10
CA GLU A 83 -1.27 14.80 7.81
C GLU A 83 -1.63 14.95 6.32
N THR A 84 -0.83 14.36 5.41
CA THR A 84 -1.13 14.33 3.96
C THR A 84 -2.40 13.55 3.67
N ALA A 85 -2.62 12.41 4.33
CA ALA A 85 -3.88 11.68 4.24
C ALA A 85 -5.08 12.55 4.63
N ALA A 86 -4.99 13.28 5.75
CA ALA A 86 -6.05 14.21 6.17
C ALA A 86 -6.27 15.37 5.19
N LYS A 87 -5.21 15.90 4.58
CA LYS A 87 -5.31 16.92 3.52
C LYS A 87 -6.01 16.37 2.27
N ALA A 88 -5.64 15.17 1.83
CA ALA A 88 -6.30 14.49 0.72
C ALA A 88 -7.79 14.25 1.01
N ARG A 89 -8.12 13.82 2.24
CA ARG A 89 -9.50 13.66 2.70
C ARG A 89 -10.29 14.97 2.62
N LYS A 90 -9.71 16.09 3.10
CA LYS A 90 -10.32 17.44 2.99
C LYS A 90 -10.48 17.88 1.54
N ALA A 91 -9.62 17.44 0.64
CA ALA A 91 -9.71 17.69 -0.79
C ALA A 91 -10.75 16.80 -1.51
N GLY A 92 -11.50 15.97 -0.78
CA GLY A 92 -12.62 15.17 -1.28
C GLY A 92 -12.30 13.70 -1.60
N VAL A 93 -11.08 13.24 -1.38
CA VAL A 93 -10.68 11.83 -1.60
C VAL A 93 -11.44 10.92 -0.62
N LYS A 94 -12.00 9.82 -1.14
CA LYS A 94 -12.81 8.85 -0.37
C LYS A 94 -12.10 7.49 -0.18
N LEU A 95 -10.95 7.29 -0.80
CA LEU A 95 -10.19 6.03 -0.68
C LEU A 95 -9.82 5.74 0.79
N PRO A 96 -9.95 4.50 1.26
CA PRO A 96 -9.31 4.10 2.51
C PRO A 96 -7.79 4.16 2.36
N PHE A 97 -7.11 4.66 3.40
CA PHE A 97 -5.67 4.77 3.44
C PHE A 97 -5.08 3.68 4.33
N VAL A 98 -4.00 3.06 3.85
CA VAL A 98 -3.15 2.12 4.59
C VAL A 98 -1.75 2.73 4.70
N LEU A 99 -1.26 2.92 5.91
CA LEU A 99 0.09 3.43 6.14
C LEU A 99 1.10 2.31 5.94
N PHE A 100 2.06 2.48 5.03
CA PHE A 100 3.19 1.55 4.88
C PHE A 100 4.43 2.19 5.52
N THR A 101 4.94 1.60 6.59
CA THR A 101 6.06 2.17 7.35
C THR A 101 6.93 1.08 7.96
N TYR A 102 8.19 1.41 8.27
CA TYR A 102 9.05 0.55 9.07
C TYR A 102 8.81 0.75 10.55
N TYR A 103 9.23 -0.21 11.38
CA TYR A 103 8.90 -0.21 12.81
C TYR A 103 9.63 0.89 13.58
N ASN A 104 10.88 1.22 13.19
CA ASN A 104 11.63 2.28 13.88
C ASN A 104 10.93 3.65 13.87
N PRO A 105 10.39 4.20 12.76
CA PRO A 105 9.59 5.42 12.78
C PRO A 105 8.39 5.37 13.73
N VAL A 106 7.75 4.20 13.89
CA VAL A 106 6.65 4.00 14.84
C VAL A 106 7.14 4.13 16.27
N LEU A 107 8.24 3.44 16.61
CA LEU A 107 8.86 3.50 17.94
C LEU A 107 9.32 4.90 18.31
N GLN A 108 9.93 5.63 17.36
CA GLN A 108 10.37 7.02 17.58
C GLN A 108 9.20 7.98 17.82
N THR A 109 8.05 7.71 17.23
CA THR A 109 6.82 8.49 17.48
C THR A 109 6.23 8.20 18.85
N GLY A 110 6.45 7.01 19.36
CA GLY A 110 5.80 6.47 20.56
C GLY A 110 4.42 5.89 20.24
N LEU A 111 4.15 4.67 20.75
CA LEU A 111 2.97 3.91 20.34
C LEU A 111 1.64 4.64 20.61
N ASP A 112 1.49 5.29 21.78
CA ASP A 112 0.25 6.00 22.13
C ASP A 112 -0.01 7.13 21.12
N VAL A 113 0.99 7.98 20.87
CA VAL A 113 0.90 9.09 19.91
C VAL A 113 0.65 8.56 18.50
N PHE A 114 1.32 7.48 18.10
CA PHE A 114 1.15 6.88 16.78
C PHE A 114 -0.30 6.44 16.52
N PHE A 115 -0.91 5.71 17.45
CA PHE A 115 -2.28 5.25 17.28
C PHE A 115 -3.30 6.40 17.35
N ASP A 116 -3.09 7.39 18.19
CA ASP A 116 -3.92 8.61 18.25
C ASP A 116 -3.88 9.36 16.90
N GLU A 117 -2.68 9.51 16.31
CA GLU A 117 -2.52 10.16 15.00
C GLU A 117 -3.14 9.33 13.86
N LEU A 118 -3.05 7.98 13.87
CA LEU A 118 -3.73 7.15 12.88
C LEU A 118 -5.25 7.39 12.88
N VAL A 119 -5.86 7.36 14.05
CA VAL A 119 -7.31 7.59 14.21
C VAL A 119 -7.70 9.01 13.80
N LYS A 120 -6.96 10.01 14.28
CA LYS A 120 -7.19 11.43 13.97
C LYS A 120 -7.13 11.74 12.47
N HIS A 121 -6.30 11.02 11.72
CA HIS A 121 -6.11 11.23 10.28
C HIS A 121 -6.87 10.25 9.39
N ASP A 122 -7.80 9.48 9.97
CA ASP A 122 -8.67 8.52 9.25
C ASP A 122 -7.88 7.48 8.44
N ILE A 123 -6.81 6.94 9.05
CA ILE A 123 -6.02 5.84 8.49
C ILE A 123 -6.70 4.52 8.86
N SER A 124 -7.05 3.71 7.87
CA SER A 124 -7.80 2.46 8.07
C SER A 124 -6.93 1.27 8.46
N GLY A 125 -5.65 1.29 8.10
CA GLY A 125 -4.74 0.19 8.37
C GLY A 125 -3.28 0.60 8.28
N MET A 126 -2.40 -0.32 8.66
CA MET A 126 -0.96 -0.17 8.55
C MET A 126 -0.29 -1.48 8.15
N ILE A 127 0.82 -1.38 7.43
CA ILE A 127 1.73 -2.45 7.04
C ILE A 127 3.10 -2.11 7.59
N ILE A 128 3.71 -3.03 8.33
CA ILE A 128 5.05 -2.86 8.93
C ILE A 128 5.88 -4.10 8.54
N PRO A 129 6.63 -4.03 7.42
CA PRO A 129 7.26 -5.22 6.83
C PRO A 129 8.38 -5.83 7.66
N ASP A 130 8.98 -5.07 8.55
CA ASP A 130 10.05 -5.48 9.48
C ASP A 130 9.54 -5.88 10.88
N LEU A 131 8.22 -5.95 11.09
CA LEU A 131 7.62 -6.42 12.34
C LEU A 131 7.19 -7.90 12.19
N PRO A 132 7.93 -8.86 12.76
CA PRO A 132 7.56 -10.26 12.69
C PRO A 132 6.35 -10.54 13.59
N ILE A 133 5.59 -11.58 13.23
CA ILE A 133 4.37 -11.97 13.98
C ILE A 133 4.66 -12.26 15.46
N GLU A 134 5.87 -12.74 15.77
CA GLU A 134 6.33 -13.06 17.13
C GLU A 134 6.40 -11.82 18.04
N GLU A 135 6.60 -10.63 17.45
CA GLU A 135 6.73 -9.36 18.15
C GLU A 135 5.52 -8.45 17.94
N ALA A 136 4.54 -8.88 17.12
CA ALA A 136 3.42 -8.04 16.72
C ALA A 136 2.26 -7.96 17.72
N GLU A 137 2.31 -8.70 18.85
CA GLU A 137 1.17 -8.82 19.78
C GLU A 137 0.69 -7.47 20.31
N GLU A 138 1.59 -6.67 20.87
CA GLU A 138 1.24 -5.35 21.41
C GLU A 138 0.68 -4.42 20.32
N MET A 139 1.28 -4.43 19.12
CA MET A 139 0.80 -3.62 17.99
C MET A 139 -0.59 -4.04 17.56
N ARG A 140 -0.86 -5.34 17.50
CA ARG A 140 -2.17 -5.90 17.13
C ARG A 140 -3.25 -5.53 18.14
N GLU A 141 -2.97 -5.66 19.45
CA GLU A 141 -3.90 -5.28 20.51
C GLU A 141 -4.24 -3.78 20.46
N ARG A 142 -3.25 -2.92 20.26
CA ARG A 142 -3.43 -1.48 20.11
C ARG A 142 -4.21 -1.13 18.86
N ALA A 143 -3.90 -1.76 17.73
CA ALA A 143 -4.60 -1.60 16.46
C ALA A 143 -6.09 -1.95 16.61
N ASN A 144 -6.40 -3.09 17.23
CA ASN A 144 -7.78 -3.53 17.49
C ASN A 144 -8.54 -2.52 18.34
N ARG A 145 -7.92 -1.99 19.42
CA ARG A 145 -8.52 -0.96 20.28
C ARG A 145 -8.78 0.35 19.54
N ALA A 146 -7.88 0.72 18.63
CA ALA A 146 -7.99 1.92 17.81
C ALA A 146 -8.95 1.77 16.61
N GLY A 147 -9.42 0.56 16.31
CA GLY A 147 -10.22 0.28 15.11
C GLY A 147 -9.46 0.38 13.79
N VAL A 148 -8.13 0.25 13.87
CA VAL A 148 -7.19 0.26 12.74
C VAL A 148 -6.68 -1.16 12.51
N HIS A 149 -6.42 -1.57 11.27
CA HIS A 149 -5.92 -2.90 10.97
C HIS A 149 -4.38 -2.94 10.91
N LEU A 150 -3.78 -3.92 11.60
CA LEU A 150 -2.40 -4.33 11.33
C LEU A 150 -2.44 -5.44 10.28
N VAL A 151 -2.14 -5.07 9.04
CA VAL A 151 -2.18 -5.98 7.89
C VAL A 151 -0.91 -6.84 7.86
N PRO A 152 -1.03 -8.17 7.99
CA PRO A 152 0.14 -9.04 7.99
C PRO A 152 0.64 -9.33 6.57
N LEU A 153 1.96 -9.47 6.43
CA LEU A 153 2.61 -9.98 5.22
C LEU A 153 2.85 -11.49 5.33
N VAL A 154 2.54 -12.20 4.26
CA VAL A 154 2.82 -13.63 4.12
C VAL A 154 3.66 -13.85 2.86
N ALA A 155 4.80 -14.52 3.02
CA ALA A 155 5.69 -14.88 1.92
C ALA A 155 5.66 -16.40 1.65
N PRO A 156 6.01 -16.87 0.44
CA PRO A 156 6.06 -18.30 0.12
C PRO A 156 6.99 -19.10 1.02
N THR A 157 8.00 -18.46 1.60
CA THR A 157 8.91 -19.07 2.59
C THR A 157 8.28 -19.27 3.96
N SER A 158 7.07 -18.78 4.17
CA SER A 158 6.39 -18.83 5.49
C SER A 158 5.52 -20.06 5.71
N ASN A 159 5.60 -21.11 4.87
CA ASN A 159 4.66 -22.24 4.85
C ASN A 159 4.30 -22.80 6.24
N ALA A 160 5.28 -23.03 7.10
CA ALA A 160 5.05 -23.52 8.47
C ALA A 160 4.44 -22.47 9.42
N ARG A 161 4.36 -21.20 9.00
CA ARG A 161 3.92 -20.06 9.82
C ARG A 161 2.62 -19.42 9.28
N ILE A 162 2.15 -19.82 8.09
CA ILE A 162 0.99 -19.18 7.44
C ILE A 162 -0.20 -19.18 8.38
N GLU A 163 -0.58 -20.34 8.92
CA GLU A 163 -1.71 -20.48 9.84
C GLU A 163 -1.58 -19.55 11.05
N ARG A 164 -0.40 -19.45 11.65
CA ARG A 164 -0.15 -18.56 12.78
C ARG A 164 -0.26 -17.08 12.38
N ILE A 165 0.20 -16.71 11.17
CA ILE A 165 0.14 -15.32 10.69
C ILE A 165 -1.30 -14.92 10.42
N VAL A 166 -2.12 -15.78 9.80
CA VAL A 166 -3.51 -15.46 9.47
C VAL A 166 -4.44 -15.56 10.68
N THR A 167 -4.08 -16.35 11.71
CA THR A 167 -4.87 -16.45 12.94
C THR A 167 -4.81 -15.13 13.71
N GLY A 168 -5.97 -14.51 13.91
CA GLY A 168 -6.09 -13.21 14.58
C GLY A 168 -5.66 -12.00 13.74
N ALA A 169 -5.41 -12.20 12.45
CA ALA A 169 -5.22 -11.12 11.49
C ALA A 169 -6.49 -10.28 11.31
N SER A 170 -6.35 -9.07 10.81
CA SER A 170 -7.47 -8.17 10.51
C SER A 170 -7.21 -7.36 9.23
N GLY A 171 -8.28 -6.84 8.63
CA GLY A 171 -8.21 -6.10 7.37
C GLY A 171 -8.10 -7.03 6.17
N PHE A 172 -6.90 -7.28 5.68
CA PHE A 172 -6.63 -8.25 4.61
C PHE A 172 -5.29 -8.96 4.84
N ILE A 173 -5.05 -10.05 4.12
CA ILE A 173 -3.75 -10.73 4.11
C ILE A 173 -2.97 -10.27 2.89
N TYR A 174 -1.76 -9.75 3.10
CA TYR A 174 -0.88 -9.32 2.01
C TYR A 174 0.06 -10.47 1.61
N CYS A 175 -0.20 -11.12 0.49
CA CYS A 175 0.66 -12.14 -0.09
C CYS A 175 1.78 -11.50 -0.92
N VAL A 176 3.02 -11.82 -0.57
CA VAL A 176 4.20 -11.40 -1.34
C VAL A 176 4.40 -12.38 -2.49
N SER A 177 4.28 -11.91 -3.75
CA SER A 177 4.35 -12.75 -4.95
C SER A 177 5.76 -13.09 -5.42
N SER A 178 6.78 -12.64 -4.70
CA SER A 178 8.18 -12.89 -5.07
C SER A 178 9.09 -12.96 -3.86
N LEU A 179 10.22 -13.63 -4.01
CA LEU A 179 11.30 -13.64 -3.01
C LEU A 179 12.23 -12.45 -3.26
N GLY A 180 12.53 -11.67 -2.23
CA GLY A 180 13.41 -10.50 -2.26
C GLY A 180 12.69 -9.16 -2.12
N VAL A 181 13.37 -8.06 -2.50
CA VAL A 181 12.84 -6.69 -2.38
C VAL A 181 11.82 -6.36 -3.45
N THR A 182 11.07 -5.26 -3.28
CA THR A 182 10.13 -4.72 -4.27
C THR A 182 10.83 -4.38 -5.60
N GLY A 183 10.07 -4.41 -6.70
CA GLY A 183 10.57 -4.10 -8.04
C GLY A 183 9.69 -4.74 -9.11
N GLU A 184 9.68 -4.18 -10.31
CA GLU A 184 8.93 -4.74 -11.43
C GLU A 184 9.52 -6.08 -11.89
N ARG A 185 8.68 -7.05 -12.22
CA ARG A 185 9.09 -8.38 -12.64
C ARG A 185 8.35 -8.85 -13.87
N ALA A 186 9.09 -9.51 -14.77
CA ALA A 186 8.52 -10.15 -15.96
C ALA A 186 7.86 -11.49 -15.62
N SER A 187 8.29 -12.17 -14.56
CA SER A 187 7.74 -13.47 -14.12
C SER A 187 7.69 -13.57 -12.60
N PHE A 188 6.76 -14.36 -12.12
CA PHE A 188 6.61 -14.72 -10.70
C PHE A 188 7.24 -16.09 -10.44
N PHE A 189 7.37 -16.45 -9.15
CA PHE A 189 7.89 -17.78 -8.81
C PHE A 189 6.86 -18.87 -9.18
N ASP A 190 7.37 -20.03 -9.60
CA ASP A 190 6.53 -21.19 -9.87
C ASP A 190 5.82 -21.64 -8.59
N GLY A 191 4.47 -21.63 -8.60
CA GLY A 191 3.65 -21.99 -7.43
C GLY A 191 3.05 -20.80 -6.67
N VAL A 192 3.15 -19.56 -7.18
CA VAL A 192 2.50 -18.39 -6.56
C VAL A 192 0.99 -18.60 -6.41
N GLU A 193 0.33 -19.22 -7.39
CA GLU A 193 -1.11 -19.48 -7.34
C GLU A 193 -1.46 -20.46 -6.22
N SER A 194 -0.75 -21.60 -6.14
CA SER A 194 -0.98 -22.59 -5.07
C SER A 194 -0.68 -22.05 -3.67
N PHE A 195 0.29 -21.15 -3.56
CA PHE A 195 0.56 -20.43 -2.34
C PHE A 195 -0.62 -19.53 -1.93
N ILE A 196 -1.17 -18.75 -2.87
CA ILE A 196 -2.35 -17.90 -2.62
C ILE A 196 -3.57 -18.75 -2.24
N GLU A 197 -3.82 -19.85 -2.95
CA GLU A 197 -4.89 -20.81 -2.61
C GLU A 197 -4.73 -21.37 -1.19
N THR A 198 -3.50 -21.72 -0.81
CA THR A 198 -3.20 -22.18 0.55
C THR A 198 -3.56 -21.10 1.59
N VAL A 199 -3.17 -19.85 1.37
CA VAL A 199 -3.52 -18.75 2.26
C VAL A 199 -5.04 -18.57 2.34
N LYS A 200 -5.73 -18.55 1.19
CA LYS A 200 -7.21 -18.41 1.13
C LYS A 200 -7.95 -19.55 1.82
N SER A 201 -7.39 -20.74 1.87
CA SER A 201 -7.99 -21.87 2.58
C SER A 201 -7.93 -21.74 4.11
N LEU A 202 -7.09 -20.87 4.64
CA LEU A 202 -6.84 -20.67 6.07
C LEU A 202 -7.50 -19.43 6.66
N THR A 203 -8.17 -18.61 5.85
CA THR A 203 -8.78 -17.36 6.31
C THR A 203 -10.00 -16.95 5.49
N ASP A 204 -10.96 -16.29 6.13
CA ASP A 204 -12.10 -15.63 5.47
C ASP A 204 -11.81 -14.15 5.13
N LEU A 205 -10.65 -13.63 5.54
CA LEU A 205 -10.23 -12.27 5.21
C LEU A 205 -9.93 -12.14 3.72
N PRO A 206 -10.11 -10.94 3.13
CA PRO A 206 -9.63 -10.68 1.79
C PRO A 206 -8.12 -10.98 1.65
N VAL A 207 -7.71 -11.53 0.53
CA VAL A 207 -6.31 -11.80 0.22
C VAL A 207 -5.89 -10.91 -0.94
N ALA A 208 -4.90 -10.06 -0.71
CA ALA A 208 -4.28 -9.23 -1.74
C ALA A 208 -2.88 -9.76 -2.08
N VAL A 209 -2.46 -9.57 -3.32
CA VAL A 209 -1.12 -9.94 -3.78
C VAL A 209 -0.37 -8.72 -4.28
N GLY A 210 0.91 -8.65 -3.99
CA GLY A 210 1.79 -7.57 -4.43
C GLY A 210 3.23 -8.04 -4.65
N PHE A 211 4.13 -7.10 -4.93
CA PHE A 211 5.54 -7.29 -5.29
C PHE A 211 5.75 -7.75 -6.74
N GLY A 212 6.07 -6.78 -7.60
CA GLY A 212 6.51 -7.00 -8.95
C GLY A 212 5.43 -6.85 -10.03
N ILE A 213 4.19 -6.60 -9.65
CA ILE A 213 3.08 -6.38 -10.58
C ILE A 213 3.24 -5.01 -11.25
N SER A 214 3.19 -4.97 -12.58
CA SER A 214 3.48 -3.77 -13.37
C SER A 214 2.66 -3.62 -14.65
N SER A 215 1.87 -4.63 -15.04
CA SER A 215 1.07 -4.60 -16.28
C SER A 215 -0.39 -5.01 -16.05
N HIS A 216 -1.26 -4.60 -16.98
CA HIS A 216 -2.66 -4.98 -17.00
C HIS A 216 -2.85 -6.51 -17.00
N GLU A 217 -2.05 -7.24 -17.81
CA GLU A 217 -2.15 -8.69 -17.90
C GLU A 217 -1.87 -9.36 -16.56
N GLN A 218 -0.91 -8.84 -15.79
CA GLN A 218 -0.60 -9.34 -14.46
C GLN A 218 -1.72 -8.99 -13.47
N VAL A 219 -2.25 -7.77 -13.51
CA VAL A 219 -3.42 -7.38 -12.69
C VAL A 219 -4.61 -8.25 -13.03
N ALA A 220 -4.95 -8.43 -14.31
CA ALA A 220 -6.06 -9.27 -14.76
C ALA A 220 -5.87 -10.75 -14.36
N HIS A 221 -4.64 -11.26 -14.40
CA HIS A 221 -4.31 -12.62 -13.98
C HIS A 221 -4.60 -12.80 -12.48
N PHE A 222 -4.02 -11.97 -11.61
CA PHE A 222 -4.20 -12.08 -10.17
C PHE A 222 -5.62 -11.73 -9.70
N SER A 223 -6.34 -10.88 -10.43
CA SER A 223 -7.74 -10.56 -10.14
C SER A 223 -8.69 -11.76 -10.20
N ARG A 224 -8.27 -12.86 -10.83
CA ARG A 224 -9.06 -14.11 -10.90
C ARG A 224 -8.90 -14.97 -9.64
N ILE A 225 -7.83 -14.77 -8.88
CA ILE A 225 -7.48 -15.65 -7.75
C ILE A 225 -7.37 -14.89 -6.41
N CYS A 226 -7.27 -13.56 -6.44
CA CYS A 226 -7.14 -12.70 -5.25
C CYS A 226 -8.31 -11.73 -5.11
N ASP A 227 -8.46 -11.17 -3.92
CA ASP A 227 -9.45 -10.14 -3.61
C ASP A 227 -8.89 -8.72 -3.78
N GLY A 228 -7.55 -8.58 -3.89
CA GLY A 228 -6.85 -7.34 -4.14
C GLY A 228 -5.52 -7.53 -4.87
N VAL A 229 -5.12 -6.52 -5.65
CA VAL A 229 -3.82 -6.48 -6.34
C VAL A 229 -3.12 -5.19 -5.98
N VAL A 230 -1.92 -5.30 -5.41
CA VAL A 230 -1.09 -4.17 -5.00
C VAL A 230 -0.06 -3.86 -6.09
N VAL A 231 -0.01 -2.60 -6.51
CA VAL A 231 0.95 -2.11 -7.52
C VAL A 231 1.76 -0.97 -6.91
N GLY A 232 3.04 -1.22 -6.65
CA GLY A 232 3.95 -0.26 -6.03
C GLY A 232 4.94 0.33 -7.01
N SER A 233 6.08 -0.35 -7.22
CA SER A 233 7.23 0.17 -7.97
C SER A 233 6.89 0.71 -9.36
N ALA A 234 5.94 0.11 -10.07
CA ALA A 234 5.52 0.58 -11.39
C ALA A 234 4.86 1.95 -11.31
N ILE A 235 4.00 2.20 -10.30
CA ILE A 235 3.35 3.51 -10.11
C ILE A 235 4.38 4.54 -9.64
N VAL A 236 5.24 4.19 -8.70
CA VAL A 236 6.31 5.09 -8.22
C VAL A 236 7.25 5.47 -9.37
N ARG A 237 7.55 4.56 -10.29
CA ARG A 237 8.30 4.86 -11.52
C ARG A 237 7.56 5.85 -12.42
N GLN A 238 6.25 5.68 -12.62
CA GLN A 238 5.46 6.64 -13.39
C GLN A 238 5.48 8.04 -12.75
N VAL A 239 5.47 8.13 -11.42
CA VAL A 239 5.65 9.41 -10.72
C VAL A 239 7.05 9.96 -10.99
N GLU A 240 8.11 9.15 -10.85
CA GLU A 240 9.50 9.55 -11.13
C GLU A 240 9.66 10.08 -12.55
N ASP A 241 9.13 9.38 -13.56
CA ASP A 241 9.19 9.76 -14.97
C ASP A 241 8.40 11.06 -15.25
N ALA A 242 7.34 11.33 -14.48
CA ALA A 242 6.51 12.50 -14.61
C ALA A 242 7.05 13.75 -13.87
N ILE A 243 8.06 13.62 -12.97
CA ILE A 243 8.59 14.75 -12.18
C ILE A 243 8.90 15.99 -13.04
N PRO A 244 9.59 15.89 -14.19
CA PRO A 244 9.88 17.08 -15.00
C PRO A 244 8.63 17.81 -15.51
N LEU A 245 7.52 17.09 -15.69
CA LEU A 245 6.23 17.67 -16.07
C LEU A 245 5.51 18.27 -14.85
N LEU A 246 5.59 17.59 -13.71
CA LEU A 246 4.91 17.98 -12.47
C LEU A 246 5.48 19.25 -11.84
N GLU A 247 6.78 19.47 -11.97
CA GLU A 247 7.48 20.65 -11.44
C GLU A 247 7.21 21.94 -12.27
N ASN A 248 6.79 21.79 -13.53
CA ASN A 248 6.49 22.93 -14.40
C ASN A 248 4.98 23.19 -14.43
N PRO A 249 4.51 24.39 -13.99
CA PRO A 249 3.08 24.73 -13.95
C PRO A 249 2.35 24.54 -15.30
N ASP A 250 3.02 24.80 -16.42
CA ASP A 250 2.41 24.72 -17.75
C ASP A 250 2.19 23.26 -18.20
N THR A 251 2.96 22.32 -17.68
CA THR A 251 2.88 20.88 -18.04
C THR A 251 2.38 19.99 -16.92
N ARG A 252 2.18 20.52 -15.72
CA ARG A 252 1.73 19.78 -14.53
C ARG A 252 0.50 18.91 -14.80
N ALA A 253 -0.51 19.46 -15.46
CA ALA A 253 -1.73 18.75 -15.81
C ALA A 253 -1.46 17.52 -16.71
N ALA A 254 -0.50 17.63 -17.63
CA ALA A 254 -0.09 16.51 -18.49
C ALA A 254 0.62 15.41 -17.69
N GLY A 255 1.49 15.77 -16.74
CA GLY A 255 2.14 14.80 -15.84
C GLY A 255 1.14 14.04 -14.96
N LEU A 256 0.17 14.73 -14.38
CA LEU A 256 -0.91 14.11 -13.61
C LEU A 256 -1.77 13.18 -14.48
N LEU A 257 -2.12 13.62 -15.68
CA LEU A 257 -2.87 12.80 -16.64
C LEU A 257 -2.12 11.53 -17.07
N GLN A 258 -0.79 11.63 -17.26
CA GLN A 258 0.06 10.47 -17.56
C GLN A 258 -0.06 9.40 -16.47
N ILE A 259 0.04 9.79 -15.20
CA ILE A 259 -0.08 8.88 -14.05
C ILE A 259 -1.48 8.26 -13.99
N ARG A 260 -2.53 9.08 -14.14
CA ARG A 260 -3.92 8.60 -14.19
C ARG A 260 -4.15 7.56 -15.28
N ASN A 261 -3.69 7.85 -16.50
CA ASN A 261 -3.87 6.94 -17.63
C ASN A 261 -3.16 5.60 -17.41
N PHE A 262 -1.95 5.62 -16.86
CA PHE A 262 -1.24 4.39 -16.51
C PHE A 262 -2.04 3.53 -15.52
N VAL A 263 -2.55 4.13 -14.44
CA VAL A 263 -3.33 3.38 -13.43
C VAL A 263 -4.67 2.91 -13.98
N ALA A 264 -5.34 3.71 -14.81
CA ALA A 264 -6.57 3.29 -15.50
C ALA A 264 -6.30 2.10 -16.43
N GLN A 265 -5.17 2.07 -17.14
CA GLN A 265 -4.75 0.94 -17.98
C GLN A 265 -4.47 -0.33 -17.17
N LEU A 266 -3.93 -0.21 -15.95
CA LEU A 266 -3.73 -1.38 -15.08
C LEU A 266 -5.05 -2.05 -14.72
N LYS A 267 -6.09 -1.28 -14.54
CA LYS A 267 -7.42 -1.79 -14.14
C LYS A 267 -8.21 -2.38 -15.32
N GLY A 268 -8.05 -1.86 -16.53
CA GLY A 268 -8.72 -2.30 -17.77
C GLY A 268 -10.01 -1.57 -18.06
#